data_32ce84e0ac28a6394d82deb5527f42ca
#
_entry.id   32ce84e0ac28a6394d82deb5527f42ca
#
_cell.length_a   1.000
_cell.length_b   1.000
_cell.length_c   1.000
_cell.angle_alpha   90.00
_cell.angle_beta   90.00
_cell.angle_gamma   90.00
#
_symmetry.space_group_name_H-M   'P 1'
#
loop_
_entity.id
_entity.type
_entity.pdbx_description
1 polymer ?
#
loop_
_entity_poly.entity_id
_entity_poly.type
_entity_poly.pdbx_seq_one_letter_code
_entity_poly.pdbx_strand_id
1 'polypeptide(L)'
;MSDQPSNQPESLPVFACPQCRAPVRAGDILCPNCGVSLALAAVLAERQVISAMPAEAAKPYEADVILPRFGEFLVTNGDITEAQLQAALARQREEAARGVQKTIGQTLLEMGRVTRDQLDRASLQQVKQLQSAFHNIIQQLEEHAAQRTRELQHALQQLTELNELKANFISSISHELRTPLVPIKGYVELLADGALGPLSAPQAEALNVVGRHVVRLEELLNALIQFASSIKGMLVINPTVFALPDLARRAVDFFSSRAAEKNVRLGLDLPASLPPVEADAEKIYWVLLQLLDNALKFTPSEGEVRVSAEARSPHVRVSVRDTGPGIPPARIRAIFEPFRQIEPAPGQLVAGTGLGLALVKRIVEAHGSKTEVESAPGRGSLFAFELPIASPDQIA
;
A
#
# COMPACT_ATOMS: atom_id res chain seq x y z
N MET A 1 -51.74 -9.49 -29.38
CA MET A 1 -50.73 -10.34 -30.05
C MET A 1 -49.53 -10.34 -29.14
N SER A 2 -49.40 -11.41 -28.44
CA SER A 2 -48.49 -11.64 -27.28
C SER A 2 -47.24 -12.28 -27.81
N ASP A 3 -46.10 -11.58 -27.64
CA ASP A 3 -44.76 -12.20 -27.80
C ASP A 3 -44.28 -12.72 -26.44
N GLN A 4 -44.26 -14.04 -26.31
CA GLN A 4 -43.56 -14.73 -25.26
C GLN A 4 -42.07 -14.88 -25.65
N PRO A 5 -41.12 -14.60 -24.74
CA PRO A 5 -39.72 -14.95 -24.99
C PRO A 5 -39.53 -16.45 -24.83
N SER A 6 -38.99 -17.06 -25.89
CA SER A 6 -38.58 -18.46 -25.97
C SER A 6 -37.50 -18.76 -24.93
N ASN A 7 -37.85 -19.62 -23.97
CA ASN A 7 -36.96 -20.18 -22.98
C ASN A 7 -36.05 -21.24 -23.66
N GLN A 8 -34.86 -20.83 -24.11
CA GLN A 8 -33.80 -21.78 -24.51
C GLN A 8 -33.14 -22.30 -23.21
N PRO A 9 -32.97 -23.63 -23.04
CA PRO A 9 -32.24 -24.14 -21.90
C PRO A 9 -30.78 -23.70 -22.01
N GLU A 10 -30.30 -22.98 -20.98
CA GLU A 10 -28.89 -22.64 -20.82
C GLU A 10 -28.05 -23.92 -20.92
N SER A 11 -27.18 -23.99 -21.92
CA SER A 11 -26.24 -25.08 -22.10
C SER A 11 -25.27 -25.07 -20.91
N LEU A 12 -25.35 -26.09 -20.04
CA LEU A 12 -24.44 -26.29 -18.94
C LEU A 12 -22.98 -26.26 -19.45
N PRO A 13 -22.05 -25.63 -18.75
CA PRO A 13 -20.65 -25.53 -19.15
C PRO A 13 -20.06 -26.93 -19.34
N VAL A 14 -19.35 -27.12 -20.46
CA VAL A 14 -18.66 -28.36 -20.81
C VAL A 14 -17.20 -28.25 -20.36
N PHE A 15 -16.74 -29.18 -19.55
CA PHE A 15 -15.38 -29.28 -19.06
C PHE A 15 -14.63 -30.42 -19.77
N ALA A 16 -13.30 -30.39 -19.71
CA ALA A 16 -12.48 -31.49 -20.20
C ALA A 16 -12.17 -32.47 -19.05
N CYS A 17 -12.36 -33.76 -19.28
CA CYS A 17 -11.96 -34.79 -18.29
C CYS A 17 -10.45 -34.67 -18.01
N PRO A 18 -10.03 -34.57 -16.73
CA PRO A 18 -8.61 -34.42 -16.39
C PRO A 18 -7.74 -35.61 -16.81
N GLN A 19 -8.34 -36.81 -16.97
CA GLN A 19 -7.59 -38.00 -17.32
C GLN A 19 -7.52 -38.27 -18.83
N CYS A 20 -8.65 -38.15 -19.55
CA CYS A 20 -8.69 -38.49 -20.99
C CYS A 20 -9.01 -37.30 -21.91
N ARG A 21 -9.20 -36.10 -21.36
CA ARG A 21 -9.56 -34.86 -22.05
C ARG A 21 -10.88 -34.87 -22.85
N ALA A 22 -11.69 -35.92 -22.72
CA ALA A 22 -13.01 -35.94 -23.32
C ALA A 22 -13.93 -34.89 -22.70
N PRO A 23 -14.88 -34.29 -23.46
CA PRO A 23 -15.81 -33.32 -22.92
C PRO A 23 -16.78 -33.99 -21.95
N VAL A 24 -16.95 -33.37 -20.76
CA VAL A 24 -17.86 -33.83 -19.69
C VAL A 24 -18.76 -32.65 -19.26
N ARG A 25 -19.97 -32.93 -18.82
CA ARG A 25 -20.93 -31.91 -18.40
C ARG A 25 -20.84 -31.65 -16.91
N ALA A 26 -21.19 -30.46 -16.49
CA ALA A 26 -21.36 -30.15 -15.07
C ALA A 26 -22.49 -31.02 -14.50
N GLY A 27 -22.15 -31.93 -13.56
CA GLY A 27 -23.07 -32.92 -12.98
C GLY A 27 -22.76 -34.36 -13.33
N ASP A 28 -21.90 -34.65 -14.31
CA ASP A 28 -21.42 -35.99 -14.56
C ASP A 28 -20.56 -36.47 -13.36
N ILE A 29 -20.90 -37.60 -12.78
CA ILE A 29 -20.15 -38.22 -11.66
C ILE A 29 -18.95 -39.00 -12.22
N LEU A 30 -19.13 -39.64 -13.36
CA LEU A 30 -18.14 -40.45 -14.07
C LEU A 30 -17.92 -39.91 -15.47
N CYS A 31 -16.67 -39.92 -15.94
CA CYS A 31 -16.39 -39.59 -17.33
C CYS A 31 -17.01 -40.62 -18.27
N PRO A 32 -17.87 -40.22 -19.23
CA PRO A 32 -18.53 -41.18 -20.14
C PRO A 32 -17.55 -41.90 -21.06
N ASN A 33 -16.34 -41.34 -21.25
CA ASN A 33 -15.34 -41.93 -22.15
C ASN A 33 -14.37 -42.89 -21.45
N CYS A 34 -13.86 -42.53 -20.24
CA CYS A 34 -12.86 -43.37 -19.54
C CYS A 34 -13.33 -43.94 -18.20
N GLY A 35 -14.58 -43.68 -17.78
CA GLY A 35 -15.13 -44.19 -16.54
C GLY A 35 -14.52 -43.69 -15.25
N VAL A 36 -13.60 -42.69 -15.31
CA VAL A 36 -12.99 -42.14 -14.10
C VAL A 36 -14.00 -41.29 -13.33
N SER A 37 -13.98 -41.37 -12.00
CA SER A 37 -14.73 -40.44 -11.17
C SER A 37 -14.19 -39.03 -11.38
N LEU A 38 -15.02 -38.10 -11.88
CA LEU A 38 -14.62 -36.75 -12.20
C LEU A 38 -14.24 -35.95 -10.94
N ALA A 39 -14.89 -36.25 -9.81
CA ALA A 39 -14.50 -35.66 -8.52
C ALA A 39 -13.10 -36.10 -8.11
N LEU A 40 -12.75 -37.36 -8.26
CA LEU A 40 -11.42 -37.90 -7.94
C LEU A 40 -10.36 -37.38 -8.92
N ALA A 41 -10.71 -37.29 -10.21
CA ALA A 41 -9.79 -36.78 -11.23
C ALA A 41 -9.51 -35.28 -11.10
N ALA A 42 -10.49 -34.47 -10.66
CA ALA A 42 -10.32 -33.06 -10.35
C ALA A 42 -9.35 -32.86 -9.17
N VAL A 43 -9.50 -33.65 -8.10
CA VAL A 43 -8.60 -33.62 -6.93
C VAL A 43 -7.17 -34.00 -7.30
N LEU A 44 -6.99 -34.99 -8.18
CA LEU A 44 -5.66 -35.38 -8.64
C LEU A 44 -5.02 -34.34 -9.58
N ALA A 45 -5.84 -33.62 -10.36
CA ALA A 45 -5.37 -32.52 -11.22
C ALA A 45 -4.94 -31.31 -10.40
N GLU A 46 -5.65 -30.94 -9.33
CA GLU A 46 -5.25 -29.87 -8.40
C GLU A 46 -3.91 -30.17 -7.74
N ARG A 47 -3.59 -31.43 -7.44
CA ARG A 47 -2.27 -31.81 -6.93
C ARG A 47 -1.13 -31.50 -7.90
N GLN A 48 -1.35 -31.61 -9.20
CA GLN A 48 -0.35 -31.22 -10.22
C GLN A 48 -0.16 -29.69 -10.30
N VAL A 49 -1.23 -28.92 -10.07
CA VAL A 49 -1.18 -27.44 -10.03
C VAL A 49 -0.45 -26.95 -8.78
N ILE A 50 -0.69 -27.56 -7.62
CA ILE A 50 0.00 -27.21 -6.37
C ILE A 50 1.50 -27.56 -6.45
N SER A 51 1.88 -28.63 -7.14
CA SER A 51 3.28 -29.00 -7.36
C SER A 51 4.02 -28.07 -8.33
N ALA A 52 3.30 -27.25 -9.08
CA ALA A 52 3.87 -26.28 -10.04
C ALA A 52 3.97 -24.83 -9.48
N MET A 53 3.54 -24.59 -8.24
CA MET A 53 3.69 -23.27 -7.59
C MET A 53 5.13 -23.04 -7.12
N PRO A 54 5.67 -21.81 -7.23
CA PRO A 54 7.03 -21.51 -6.80
C PRO A 54 7.20 -21.75 -5.29
N ALA A 55 8.32 -22.34 -4.91
CA ALA A 55 8.64 -22.83 -3.55
C ALA A 55 8.61 -21.76 -2.43
N GLU A 56 8.54 -20.48 -2.75
CA GLU A 56 8.47 -19.39 -1.76
C GLU A 56 7.06 -19.11 -1.21
N ALA A 57 6.02 -19.63 -1.86
CA ALA A 57 4.62 -19.45 -1.42
C ALA A 57 4.09 -20.63 -0.61
N ALA A 58 4.78 -21.75 -0.58
CA ALA A 58 4.38 -22.96 0.11
C ALA A 58 5.42 -23.31 1.20
N LYS A 59 5.25 -22.82 2.42
CA LYS A 59 5.68 -23.64 3.55
C LYS A 59 4.85 -24.90 3.46
N PRO A 60 5.50 -26.10 3.39
CA PRO A 60 4.74 -27.31 3.23
C PRO A 60 3.80 -27.45 4.42
N TYR A 61 2.52 -27.36 4.14
CA TYR A 61 1.51 -27.86 5.03
C TYR A 61 1.71 -29.39 4.98
N GLU A 62 2.34 -29.96 5.99
CA GLU A 62 2.47 -31.39 6.19
C GLU A 62 1.07 -31.95 6.54
N ALA A 63 0.18 -31.97 5.58
CA ALA A 63 -0.96 -32.82 5.61
C ALA A 63 -0.52 -34.17 5.03
N ASP A 64 0.04 -35.01 5.87
CA ASP A 64 0.25 -36.45 5.59
C ASP A 64 -1.09 -37.20 5.44
N VAL A 65 -1.95 -36.67 4.57
CA VAL A 65 -3.06 -37.46 4.06
C VAL A 65 -2.55 -38.18 2.81
N ILE A 66 -1.69 -39.17 3.02
CA ILE A 66 -1.34 -40.14 1.98
C ILE A 66 -2.57 -41.00 1.80
N LEU A 67 -3.47 -40.57 0.91
CA LEU A 67 -4.60 -41.43 0.51
C LEU A 67 -4.04 -42.61 -0.28
N PRO A 68 -4.25 -43.85 0.16
CA PRO A 68 -3.77 -45.00 -0.55
C PRO A 68 -4.36 -45.02 -1.95
N ARG A 69 -3.58 -45.42 -2.94
CA ARG A 69 -4.11 -45.62 -4.30
C ARG A 69 -5.19 -46.68 -4.24
N PHE A 70 -6.15 -46.62 -5.15
CA PHE A 70 -7.32 -47.53 -5.11
C PHE A 70 -6.91 -49.02 -4.99
N GLY A 71 -5.86 -49.45 -5.66
CA GLY A 71 -5.32 -50.80 -5.52
C GLY A 71 -4.79 -51.11 -4.12
N GLU A 72 -4.05 -50.16 -3.52
CA GLU A 72 -3.54 -50.28 -2.14
C GLU A 72 -4.69 -50.30 -1.12
N PHE A 73 -5.74 -49.52 -1.40
CA PHE A 73 -6.95 -49.47 -0.60
C PHE A 73 -7.70 -50.84 -0.58
N LEU A 74 -7.78 -51.52 -1.73
CA LEU A 74 -8.35 -52.85 -1.83
C LEU A 74 -7.52 -53.89 -1.05
N VAL A 75 -6.18 -53.73 -1.04
CA VAL A 75 -5.30 -54.58 -0.22
C VAL A 75 -5.53 -54.33 1.27
N THR A 76 -5.58 -53.05 1.68
CA THR A 76 -5.81 -52.68 3.08
C THR A 76 -7.16 -53.17 3.61
N ASN A 77 -8.18 -53.13 2.77
CA ASN A 77 -9.53 -53.68 3.12
C ASN A 77 -9.58 -55.20 3.09
N GLY A 78 -8.55 -55.88 2.60
CA GLY A 78 -8.54 -57.34 2.51
C GLY A 78 -9.32 -57.90 1.31
N ASP A 79 -9.75 -57.09 0.38
CA ASP A 79 -10.45 -57.52 -0.84
C ASP A 79 -9.53 -58.24 -1.82
N ILE A 80 -8.25 -57.91 -1.83
CA ILE A 80 -7.19 -58.53 -2.63
C ILE A 80 -5.87 -58.64 -1.84
N THR A 81 -4.99 -59.54 -2.25
CA THR A 81 -3.62 -59.60 -1.71
C THR A 81 -2.67 -58.71 -2.48
N GLU A 82 -1.55 -58.34 -1.87
CA GLU A 82 -0.47 -57.58 -2.53
C GLU A 82 0.02 -58.26 -3.83
N ALA A 83 0.16 -59.59 -3.81
CA ALA A 83 0.55 -60.33 -4.99
C ALA A 83 -0.47 -60.23 -6.14
N GLN A 84 -1.77 -60.18 -5.81
CA GLN A 84 -2.83 -59.97 -6.80
C GLN A 84 -2.83 -58.57 -7.35
N LEU A 85 -2.53 -57.54 -6.55
CA LEU A 85 -2.38 -56.19 -6.98
C LEU A 85 -1.20 -56.03 -7.95
N GLN A 86 -0.05 -56.60 -7.62
CA GLN A 86 1.16 -56.55 -8.47
C GLN A 86 0.92 -57.28 -9.82
N ALA A 87 0.23 -58.43 -9.81
CA ALA A 87 -0.14 -59.12 -11.05
C ALA A 87 -1.10 -58.28 -11.93
N ALA A 88 -2.06 -57.58 -11.32
CA ALA A 88 -2.98 -56.69 -12.04
C ALA A 88 -2.29 -55.46 -12.60
N LEU A 89 -1.35 -54.89 -11.86
CA LEU A 89 -0.55 -53.77 -12.33
C LEU A 89 0.37 -54.14 -13.51
N ALA A 90 0.96 -55.32 -13.48
CA ALA A 90 1.77 -55.83 -14.58
C ALA A 90 0.92 -56.01 -15.84
N ARG A 91 -0.25 -56.64 -15.73
CA ARG A 91 -1.19 -56.79 -16.87
C ARG A 91 -1.69 -55.43 -17.39
N GLN A 92 -2.02 -54.51 -16.52
CA GLN A 92 -2.43 -53.16 -16.93
C GLN A 92 -1.34 -52.45 -17.76
N ARG A 93 -0.06 -52.59 -17.38
CA ARG A 93 1.08 -52.05 -18.15
C ARG A 93 1.24 -52.70 -19.52
N GLU A 94 1.06 -54.02 -19.62
CA GLU A 94 1.10 -54.74 -20.90
C GLU A 94 -0.06 -54.32 -21.84
N GLU A 95 -1.27 -54.16 -21.30
CA GLU A 95 -2.43 -53.70 -22.06
C GLU A 95 -2.26 -52.25 -22.50
N ALA A 96 -1.72 -51.38 -21.62
CA ALA A 96 -1.40 -49.99 -21.98
C ALA A 96 -0.34 -49.88 -23.10
N ALA A 97 0.67 -50.76 -23.11
CA ALA A 97 1.65 -50.85 -24.20
C ALA A 97 1.03 -51.25 -25.57
N ARG A 98 -0.12 -51.91 -25.54
CA ARG A 98 -0.94 -52.26 -26.71
C ARG A 98 -1.98 -51.21 -27.07
N GLY A 99 -1.98 -50.05 -26.39
CA GLY A 99 -2.92 -48.95 -26.64
C GLY A 99 -4.27 -49.09 -25.90
N VAL A 100 -4.43 -50.07 -25.03
CA VAL A 100 -5.66 -50.29 -24.27
C VAL A 100 -5.50 -49.72 -22.88
N GLN A 101 -6.17 -48.60 -22.57
CA GLN A 101 -6.15 -48.02 -21.24
C GLN A 101 -7.31 -48.54 -20.39
N LYS A 102 -7.00 -49.30 -19.34
CA LYS A 102 -7.97 -49.78 -18.35
C LYS A 102 -7.61 -49.30 -16.95
N THR A 103 -8.60 -49.12 -16.11
CA THR A 103 -8.37 -48.85 -14.69
C THR A 103 -7.96 -50.15 -13.96
N ILE A 104 -7.25 -50.01 -12.81
CA ILE A 104 -6.83 -51.15 -12.02
C ILE A 104 -8.03 -51.97 -11.56
N GLY A 105 -9.15 -51.32 -11.24
CA GLY A 105 -10.39 -52.00 -10.87
C GLY A 105 -10.97 -52.84 -12.00
N GLN A 106 -10.97 -52.35 -13.26
CA GLN A 106 -11.40 -53.11 -14.43
C GLN A 106 -10.48 -54.32 -14.70
N THR A 107 -9.17 -54.12 -14.59
CA THR A 107 -8.19 -55.19 -14.75
C THR A 107 -8.40 -56.31 -13.70
N LEU A 108 -8.62 -55.94 -12.43
CA LEU A 108 -8.89 -56.88 -11.36
C LEU A 108 -10.21 -57.64 -11.56
N LEU A 109 -11.26 -56.97 -12.08
CA LEU A 109 -12.53 -57.58 -12.41
C LEU A 109 -12.39 -58.60 -13.54
N GLU A 110 -11.71 -58.28 -14.62
CA GLU A 110 -11.43 -59.16 -15.75
C GLU A 110 -10.55 -60.37 -15.35
N MET A 111 -9.67 -60.18 -14.38
CA MET A 111 -8.89 -61.28 -13.80
C MET A 111 -9.68 -62.13 -12.80
N GLY A 112 -10.95 -61.78 -12.54
CA GLY A 112 -11.80 -62.49 -11.58
C GLY A 112 -11.31 -62.45 -10.15
N ARG A 113 -10.51 -61.41 -9.80
CA ARG A 113 -9.93 -61.25 -8.44
C ARG A 113 -10.84 -60.46 -7.51
N VAL A 114 -11.74 -59.65 -8.06
CA VAL A 114 -12.77 -58.91 -7.32
C VAL A 114 -14.10 -59.00 -8.07
N THR A 115 -15.19 -58.90 -7.33
CA THR A 115 -16.52 -58.75 -7.87
C THR A 115 -16.90 -57.30 -8.06
N ARG A 116 -17.92 -57.03 -8.87
CA ARG A 116 -18.42 -55.68 -9.11
C ARG A 116 -18.89 -55.03 -7.81
N ASP A 117 -19.60 -55.78 -6.96
CA ASP A 117 -20.08 -55.32 -5.67
C ASP A 117 -18.95 -54.95 -4.70
N GLN A 118 -17.82 -55.65 -4.77
CA GLN A 118 -16.62 -55.31 -3.96
C GLN A 118 -16.01 -54.01 -4.44
N LEU A 119 -15.86 -53.81 -5.77
CA LEU A 119 -15.36 -52.59 -6.34
C LEU A 119 -16.24 -51.37 -6.01
N ASP A 120 -17.56 -51.54 -6.14
CA ASP A 120 -18.51 -50.45 -5.86
C ASP A 120 -18.48 -50.06 -4.37
N ARG A 121 -18.42 -51.04 -3.46
CA ARG A 121 -18.28 -50.82 -2.01
C ARG A 121 -16.97 -50.12 -1.68
N ALA A 122 -15.85 -50.59 -2.21
CA ALA A 122 -14.53 -50.03 -1.97
C ALA A 122 -14.46 -48.60 -2.51
N SER A 123 -14.99 -48.34 -3.71
CA SER A 123 -15.06 -47.01 -4.29
C SER A 123 -15.87 -46.04 -3.44
N LEU A 124 -17.06 -46.46 -2.98
CA LEU A 124 -17.90 -45.64 -2.10
C LEU A 124 -17.21 -45.33 -0.77
N GLN A 125 -16.50 -46.30 -0.21
CA GLN A 125 -15.80 -46.15 1.07
C GLN A 125 -14.59 -45.18 0.90
N GLN A 126 -13.83 -45.30 -0.19
CA GLN A 126 -12.74 -44.42 -0.48
C GLN A 126 -13.22 -42.95 -0.69
N VAL A 127 -14.34 -42.74 -1.40
CA VAL A 127 -14.96 -41.44 -1.56
C VAL A 127 -15.37 -40.83 -0.21
N LYS A 128 -15.98 -41.62 0.68
CA LYS A 128 -16.33 -41.15 2.04
C LYS A 128 -15.11 -40.75 2.87
N GLN A 129 -14.03 -41.52 2.81
CA GLN A 129 -12.78 -41.17 3.50
C GLN A 129 -12.15 -39.87 2.94
N LEU A 130 -12.17 -39.71 1.62
CA LEU A 130 -11.74 -38.47 0.95
C LEU A 130 -12.56 -37.26 1.43
N GLN A 131 -13.89 -37.39 1.42
CA GLN A 131 -14.76 -36.30 1.87
C GLN A 131 -14.49 -35.91 3.32
N SER A 132 -14.30 -36.89 4.21
CA SER A 132 -13.97 -36.61 5.61
C SER A 132 -12.61 -35.94 5.77
N ALA A 133 -11.60 -36.38 5.02
CA ALA A 133 -10.27 -35.76 5.04
C ALA A 133 -10.30 -34.30 4.52
N PHE A 134 -11.03 -34.05 3.42
CA PHE A 134 -11.21 -32.68 2.91
C PHE A 134 -11.95 -31.79 3.90
N HIS A 135 -13.01 -32.27 4.51
CA HIS A 135 -13.77 -31.52 5.51
C HIS A 135 -12.85 -31.09 6.67
N ASN A 136 -12.04 -32.01 7.18
CA ASN A 136 -11.10 -31.72 8.25
C ASN A 136 -10.05 -30.69 7.83
N ILE A 137 -9.50 -30.76 6.59
CA ILE A 137 -8.54 -29.80 6.07
C ILE A 137 -9.17 -28.42 5.93
N ILE A 138 -10.38 -28.34 5.38
CA ILE A 138 -11.11 -27.07 5.25
C ILE A 138 -11.33 -26.44 6.62
N GLN A 139 -11.80 -27.21 7.59
CA GLN A 139 -12.03 -26.72 8.96
C GLN A 139 -10.73 -26.19 9.60
N GLN A 140 -9.62 -26.91 9.46
CA GLN A 140 -8.32 -26.45 9.96
C GLN A 140 -7.85 -25.16 9.28
N LEU A 141 -8.04 -25.05 7.96
CA LEU A 141 -7.70 -23.83 7.23
C LEU A 141 -8.54 -22.62 7.67
N GLU A 142 -9.84 -22.84 7.89
CA GLU A 142 -10.75 -21.79 8.39
C GLU A 142 -10.35 -21.35 9.80
N GLU A 143 -10.04 -22.30 10.71
CA GLU A 143 -9.56 -21.98 12.06
C GLU A 143 -8.25 -21.18 12.03
N HIS A 144 -7.27 -21.60 11.22
CA HIS A 144 -6.01 -20.87 11.05
C HIS A 144 -6.22 -19.48 10.44
N ALA A 145 -7.06 -19.35 9.43
CA ALA A 145 -7.38 -18.05 8.83
C ALA A 145 -8.04 -17.11 9.84
N ALA A 146 -9.00 -17.62 10.62
CA ALA A 146 -9.66 -16.87 11.68
C ALA A 146 -8.69 -16.44 12.78
N GLN A 147 -7.76 -17.31 13.17
CA GLN A 147 -6.74 -16.98 14.16
C GLN A 147 -5.79 -15.88 13.64
N ARG A 148 -5.28 -16.02 12.42
CA ARG A 148 -4.41 -14.99 11.79
C ARG A 148 -5.12 -13.66 11.66
N THR A 149 -6.39 -13.66 11.31
CA THR A 149 -7.19 -12.44 11.23
C THR A 149 -7.31 -11.76 12.58
N ARG A 150 -7.55 -12.50 13.67
CA ARG A 150 -7.59 -11.93 15.03
C ARG A 150 -6.24 -11.37 15.47
N GLU A 151 -5.14 -12.10 15.21
CA GLU A 151 -3.77 -11.63 15.52
C GLU A 151 -3.45 -10.31 14.81
N LEU A 152 -3.79 -10.22 13.51
CA LEU A 152 -3.61 -8.99 12.72
C LEU A 152 -4.49 -7.85 13.24
N GLN A 153 -5.75 -8.09 13.57
CA GLN A 153 -6.63 -7.08 14.15
C GLN A 153 -6.09 -6.55 15.47
N HIS A 154 -5.64 -7.45 16.36
CA HIS A 154 -5.05 -7.06 17.63
C HIS A 154 -3.76 -6.23 17.45
N ALA A 155 -2.87 -6.64 16.55
CA ALA A 155 -1.65 -5.89 16.24
C ALA A 155 -1.95 -4.50 15.66
N LEU A 156 -2.95 -4.39 14.76
CA LEU A 156 -3.40 -3.11 14.22
C LEU A 156 -3.98 -2.21 15.32
N GLN A 157 -4.77 -2.75 16.23
CA GLN A 157 -5.32 -2.00 17.35
C GLN A 157 -4.22 -1.47 18.25
N GLN A 158 -3.23 -2.29 18.63
CA GLN A 158 -2.08 -1.87 19.45
C GLN A 158 -1.27 -0.76 18.76
N LEU A 159 -1.04 -0.87 17.44
CA LEU A 159 -0.36 0.18 16.67
C LEU A 159 -1.15 1.49 16.68
N THR A 160 -2.48 1.41 16.56
CA THR A 160 -3.35 2.59 16.60
C THR A 160 -3.30 3.27 17.96
N GLU A 161 -3.44 2.51 19.05
CA GLU A 161 -3.35 3.01 20.42
C GLU A 161 -1.98 3.65 20.72
N LEU A 162 -0.89 3.01 20.27
CA LEU A 162 0.46 3.55 20.44
C LEU A 162 0.63 4.88 19.67
N ASN A 163 0.10 4.97 18.46
CA ASN A 163 0.14 6.20 17.66
C ASN A 163 -0.68 7.33 18.32
N GLU A 164 -1.85 7.01 18.87
CA GLU A 164 -2.67 7.98 19.59
C GLU A 164 -1.97 8.48 20.88
N LEU A 165 -1.38 7.59 21.66
CA LEU A 165 -0.60 7.96 22.85
C LEU A 165 0.57 8.86 22.47
N LYS A 166 1.33 8.50 21.42
CA LYS A 166 2.45 9.30 20.92
C LYS A 166 2.01 10.70 20.47
N ALA A 167 0.89 10.80 19.75
CA ALA A 167 0.37 12.09 19.29
C ALA A 167 -0.15 12.95 20.45
N ASN A 168 -0.85 12.36 21.43
CA ASN A 168 -1.30 13.04 22.64
C ASN A 168 -0.13 13.58 23.45
N PHE A 169 0.91 12.78 23.68
CA PHE A 169 2.12 13.16 24.38
C PHE A 169 2.81 14.36 23.70
N ILE A 170 3.01 14.30 22.37
CA ILE A 170 3.61 15.41 21.61
C ILE A 170 2.75 16.68 21.73
N SER A 171 1.44 16.56 21.60
CA SER A 171 0.52 17.70 21.71
C SER A 171 0.57 18.36 23.10
N SER A 172 0.55 17.56 24.16
CA SER A 172 0.61 18.04 25.54
C SER A 172 1.93 18.75 25.83
N ILE A 173 3.07 18.13 25.48
CA ILE A 173 4.38 18.76 25.69
C ILE A 173 4.47 20.07 24.89
N SER A 174 3.99 20.10 23.67
CA SER A 174 4.05 21.32 22.85
C SER A 174 3.21 22.44 23.45
N HIS A 175 2.08 22.13 24.06
CA HIS A 175 1.27 23.11 24.76
C HIS A 175 1.96 23.62 26.02
N GLU A 176 2.56 22.73 26.83
CA GLU A 176 3.30 23.09 28.04
C GLU A 176 4.58 23.90 27.74
N LEU A 177 5.23 23.67 26.60
CA LEU A 177 6.38 24.47 26.16
C LEU A 177 5.98 25.81 25.57
N ARG A 178 4.82 25.93 24.94
CA ARG A 178 4.31 27.22 24.41
C ARG A 178 4.02 28.22 25.52
N THR A 179 3.46 27.74 26.64
CA THR A 179 3.07 28.60 27.77
C THR A 179 4.25 29.43 28.36
N PRO A 180 5.43 28.89 28.66
CA PRO A 180 6.58 29.69 29.09
C PRO A 180 7.24 30.49 27.96
N LEU A 181 7.10 30.04 26.68
CA LEU A 181 7.75 30.71 25.54
C LEU A 181 7.10 32.05 25.22
N VAL A 182 5.78 32.17 25.36
CA VAL A 182 5.03 33.41 25.10
C VAL A 182 5.55 34.58 25.95
N PRO A 183 5.63 34.49 27.32
CA PRO A 183 6.19 35.59 28.11
C PRO A 183 7.69 35.83 27.82
N ILE A 184 8.49 34.79 27.56
CA ILE A 184 9.90 35.00 27.18
C ILE A 184 9.99 35.85 25.91
N LYS A 185 9.20 35.54 24.89
CA LYS A 185 9.11 36.33 23.65
C LYS A 185 8.70 37.77 23.95
N GLY A 186 7.65 37.96 24.74
CA GLY A 186 7.15 39.29 25.10
C GLY A 186 8.22 40.16 25.78
N TYR A 187 8.97 39.59 26.73
CA TYR A 187 10.05 40.34 27.41
C TYR A 187 11.23 40.65 26.45
N VAL A 188 11.54 39.72 25.53
CA VAL A 188 12.57 39.98 24.51
C VAL A 188 12.14 41.13 23.59
N GLU A 189 10.88 41.19 23.17
CA GLU A 189 10.32 42.26 22.36
C GLU A 189 10.31 43.60 23.13
N LEU A 190 9.83 43.64 24.38
CA LEU A 190 9.84 44.84 25.20
C LEU A 190 11.23 45.40 25.44
N LEU A 191 12.24 44.56 25.60
CA LEU A 191 13.63 44.95 25.74
C LEU A 191 14.20 45.51 24.41
N ALA A 192 13.87 44.82 23.30
CA ALA A 192 14.31 45.23 21.94
C ALA A 192 13.73 46.59 21.54
N ASP A 193 12.47 46.85 21.88
CA ASP A 193 11.77 48.09 21.60
C ASP A 193 12.18 49.23 22.54
N GLY A 194 13.06 48.95 23.51
CA GLY A 194 13.53 49.96 24.49
C GLY A 194 12.48 50.34 25.54
N ALA A 195 11.35 49.68 25.63
CA ALA A 195 10.27 49.95 26.57
C ALA A 195 10.72 49.78 28.07
N LEU A 196 11.76 48.99 28.31
CA LEU A 196 12.34 48.73 29.61
C LEU A 196 13.65 49.53 29.86
N GLY A 197 13.97 50.48 28.98
CA GLY A 197 15.15 51.30 29.02
C GLY A 197 16.12 51.04 27.86
N PRO A 198 17.08 51.94 27.63
CA PRO A 198 18.02 51.82 26.49
C PRO A 198 19.01 50.68 26.73
N LEU A 199 19.30 49.93 25.70
CA LEU A 199 20.31 48.86 25.66
C LEU A 199 21.66 49.41 25.15
N SER A 200 22.76 48.92 25.70
CA SER A 200 24.07 49.10 25.09
C SER A 200 24.18 48.26 23.81
N ALA A 201 25.09 48.65 22.91
CA ALA A 201 25.25 47.91 21.63
C ALA A 201 25.53 46.39 21.82
N PRO A 202 26.39 45.97 22.76
CA PRO A 202 26.56 44.51 23.05
C PRO A 202 25.32 43.83 23.57
N GLN A 203 24.48 44.52 24.37
CA GLN A 203 23.24 43.99 24.90
C GLN A 203 22.19 43.83 23.81
N ALA A 204 22.07 44.81 22.89
CA ALA A 204 21.18 44.73 21.75
C ALA A 204 21.57 43.58 20.83
N GLU A 205 22.86 43.36 20.55
CA GLU A 205 23.35 42.26 19.77
C GLU A 205 23.03 40.91 20.43
N ALA A 206 23.30 40.76 21.72
CA ALA A 206 22.96 39.56 22.49
C ALA A 206 21.42 39.25 22.48
N LEU A 207 20.61 40.32 22.68
CA LEU A 207 19.16 40.22 22.65
C LEU A 207 18.62 39.81 21.29
N ASN A 208 19.19 40.32 20.20
CA ASN A 208 18.85 39.87 18.85
C ASN A 208 19.15 38.39 18.63
N VAL A 209 20.23 37.85 19.20
CA VAL A 209 20.53 36.42 19.16
C VAL A 209 19.46 35.64 19.90
N VAL A 210 19.11 36.07 21.13
CA VAL A 210 18.04 35.40 21.93
C VAL A 210 16.71 35.46 21.17
N GLY A 211 16.32 36.61 20.63
CA GLY A 211 15.07 36.75 19.86
C GLY A 211 14.97 35.78 18.68
N ARG A 212 16.04 35.67 17.91
CA ARG A 212 16.10 34.70 16.81
C ARG A 212 15.88 33.25 17.29
N HIS A 213 16.44 32.87 18.43
CA HIS A 213 16.28 31.52 19.00
C HIS A 213 14.88 31.29 19.57
N VAL A 214 14.24 32.31 20.14
CA VAL A 214 12.85 32.26 20.61
C VAL A 214 11.88 32.04 19.45
N VAL A 215 11.99 32.83 18.39
CA VAL A 215 11.20 32.65 17.16
C VAL A 215 11.41 31.25 16.60
N ARG A 216 12.65 30.79 16.59
CA ARG A 216 12.98 29.46 16.11
C ARG A 216 12.34 28.34 16.93
N LEU A 217 12.31 28.49 18.25
CA LEU A 217 11.66 27.50 19.14
C LEU A 217 10.13 27.48 18.91
N GLU A 218 9.52 28.64 18.68
CA GLU A 218 8.10 28.75 18.36
C GLU A 218 7.76 28.04 17.04
N GLU A 219 8.57 28.21 16.00
CA GLU A 219 8.42 27.48 14.73
C GLU A 219 8.51 25.95 14.91
N LEU A 220 9.49 25.49 15.73
CA LEU A 220 9.66 24.07 16.06
C LEU A 220 8.44 23.50 16.75
N LEU A 221 7.90 24.20 17.75
CA LEU A 221 6.70 23.78 18.48
C LEU A 221 5.47 23.70 17.57
N ASN A 222 5.28 24.71 16.74
CA ASN A 222 4.15 24.72 15.80
C ASN A 222 4.24 23.56 14.78
N ALA A 223 5.43 23.30 14.23
CA ALA A 223 5.65 22.17 13.35
C ALA A 223 5.42 20.83 14.05
N LEU A 224 5.80 20.71 15.32
CA LEU A 224 5.62 19.50 16.13
C LEU A 224 4.13 19.23 16.42
N ILE A 225 3.33 20.27 16.71
CA ILE A 225 1.88 20.16 16.91
C ILE A 225 1.19 19.69 15.63
N GLN A 226 1.53 20.31 14.51
CA GLN A 226 0.96 19.92 13.21
C GLN A 226 1.31 18.48 12.84
N PHE A 227 2.55 18.07 13.12
CA PHE A 227 2.98 16.70 12.92
C PHE A 227 2.22 15.71 13.82
N ALA A 228 2.05 16.03 15.11
CA ALA A 228 1.28 15.21 16.04
C ALA A 228 -0.19 15.03 15.58
N SER A 229 -0.82 16.11 15.18
CA SER A 229 -2.19 16.09 14.63
C SER A 229 -2.29 15.20 13.39
N SER A 230 -1.25 15.19 12.56
CA SER A 230 -1.20 14.33 11.36
C SER A 230 -1.04 12.83 11.69
N ILE A 231 -0.44 12.47 12.83
CA ILE A 231 -0.26 11.07 13.28
C ILE A 231 -1.58 10.46 13.74
N LYS A 232 -2.45 11.24 14.39
CA LYS A 232 -3.75 10.76 14.90
C LYS A 232 -4.74 10.27 13.82
N GLY A 233 -4.35 10.26 12.55
CA GLY A 233 -5.32 10.04 11.47
C GLY A 233 -6.34 11.18 11.36
N MET A 234 -6.13 12.25 12.12
CA MET A 234 -7.00 13.43 12.17
C MET A 234 -6.53 14.53 11.21
N LEU A 235 -5.80 14.19 10.15
CA LEU A 235 -5.67 15.12 9.05
C LEU A 235 -7.01 15.14 8.31
N VAL A 236 -8.02 15.72 8.98
CA VAL A 236 -9.32 15.95 8.36
C VAL A 236 -9.06 16.92 7.23
N ILE A 237 -9.29 16.46 6.02
CA ILE A 237 -9.25 17.27 4.81
C ILE A 237 -10.65 17.83 4.61
N ASN A 238 -10.76 19.15 4.50
CA ASN A 238 -12.00 19.85 4.17
C ASN A 238 -11.88 20.36 2.73
N PRO A 239 -12.15 19.54 1.72
CA PRO A 239 -11.99 19.94 0.34
C PRO A 239 -13.00 21.03 -0.01
N THR A 240 -12.52 22.07 -0.67
CA THR A 240 -13.27 23.18 -1.21
C THR A 240 -12.82 23.43 -2.64
N VAL A 241 -13.70 23.98 -3.46
CA VAL A 241 -13.34 24.40 -4.82
C VAL A 241 -12.73 25.79 -4.78
N PHE A 242 -11.52 25.93 -5.33
CA PHE A 242 -10.84 27.21 -5.38
C PHE A 242 -9.93 27.38 -6.62
N ALA A 243 -9.60 28.64 -6.92
CA ALA A 243 -8.66 28.98 -7.97
C ALA A 243 -7.21 28.88 -7.43
N LEU A 244 -6.45 27.90 -7.92
CA LEU A 244 -5.05 27.68 -7.54
C LEU A 244 -4.15 28.90 -7.81
N PRO A 245 -4.31 29.70 -8.89
CA PRO A 245 -3.49 30.88 -9.13
C PRO A 245 -3.48 31.89 -7.99
N ASP A 246 -4.63 32.13 -7.36
CA ASP A 246 -4.73 33.10 -6.27
C ASP A 246 -4.00 32.63 -5.02
N LEU A 247 -4.12 31.34 -4.72
CA LEU A 247 -3.42 30.70 -3.61
C LEU A 247 -1.89 30.73 -3.81
N ALA A 248 -1.42 30.39 -5.02
CA ALA A 248 -0.02 30.38 -5.37
C ALA A 248 0.58 31.80 -5.33
N ARG A 249 -0.15 32.80 -5.82
CA ARG A 249 0.26 34.21 -5.76
C ARG A 249 0.44 34.67 -4.32
N ARG A 250 -0.54 34.43 -3.46
CA ARG A 250 -0.44 34.74 -2.02
C ARG A 250 0.78 34.09 -1.35
N ALA A 251 1.10 32.83 -1.71
CA ALA A 251 2.27 32.14 -1.16
C ALA A 251 3.60 32.77 -1.65
N VAL A 252 3.66 33.16 -2.92
CA VAL A 252 4.84 33.84 -3.49
C VAL A 252 5.00 35.23 -2.87
N ASP A 253 3.92 36.02 -2.77
CA ASP A 253 3.92 37.35 -2.18
C ASP A 253 4.42 37.35 -0.72
N PHE A 254 4.03 36.30 0.05
CA PHE A 254 4.49 36.13 1.43
C PHE A 254 6.02 36.07 1.56
N PHE A 255 6.71 35.50 0.58
CA PHE A 255 8.16 35.34 0.60
C PHE A 255 8.91 36.41 -0.22
N SER A 256 8.24 37.37 -0.83
CA SER A 256 8.84 38.38 -1.73
C SER A 256 9.95 39.20 -1.08
N SER A 257 9.72 39.72 0.12
CA SER A 257 10.72 40.52 0.88
C SER A 257 11.96 39.68 1.22
N ARG A 258 11.74 38.45 1.71
CA ARG A 258 12.85 37.55 2.08
C ARG A 258 13.66 37.08 0.86
N ALA A 259 13.01 36.90 -0.28
CA ALA A 259 13.67 36.57 -1.53
C ALA A 259 14.54 37.75 -2.02
N ALA A 260 14.00 38.97 -1.92
CA ALA A 260 14.75 40.19 -2.26
C ALA A 260 15.98 40.42 -1.35
N GLU A 261 15.81 40.26 -0.02
CA GLU A 261 16.91 40.36 0.95
C GLU A 261 18.04 39.35 0.66
N LYS A 262 17.66 38.13 0.21
CA LYS A 262 18.63 37.09 -0.14
C LYS A 262 19.15 37.20 -1.58
N ASN A 263 18.66 38.16 -2.37
CA ASN A 263 18.96 38.33 -3.79
C ASN A 263 18.63 37.05 -4.61
N VAL A 264 17.47 36.42 -4.32
CA VAL A 264 16.96 35.27 -5.06
C VAL A 264 15.76 35.67 -5.90
N ARG A 265 15.75 35.29 -7.16
CA ARG A 265 14.61 35.56 -8.05
C ARG A 265 13.47 34.64 -7.72
N LEU A 266 12.34 35.17 -7.28
CA LEU A 266 11.13 34.42 -6.98
C LEU A 266 10.11 34.64 -8.09
N GLY A 267 9.68 33.58 -8.77
CA GLY A 267 8.79 33.64 -9.93
C GLY A 267 7.56 32.76 -9.81
N LEU A 268 6.51 33.17 -10.53
CA LEU A 268 5.27 32.44 -10.68
C LEU A 268 5.00 32.21 -12.18
N ASP A 269 4.90 30.95 -12.59
CA ASP A 269 4.69 30.53 -13.97
C ASP A 269 3.40 29.70 -14.06
N LEU A 270 2.28 30.37 -14.32
CA LEU A 270 0.96 29.79 -14.39
C LEU A 270 0.33 30.07 -15.75
N PRO A 271 -0.32 29.07 -16.37
CA PRO A 271 -1.09 29.30 -17.59
C PRO A 271 -2.18 30.33 -17.37
N ALA A 272 -2.57 31.03 -18.43
CA ALA A 272 -3.64 32.05 -18.38
C ALA A 272 -5.00 31.48 -17.92
N SER A 273 -5.25 30.20 -18.15
CA SER A 273 -6.43 29.50 -17.64
C SER A 273 -6.03 28.17 -17.02
N LEU A 274 -6.22 28.04 -15.72
CA LEU A 274 -6.18 26.79 -14.99
C LEU A 274 -7.58 26.44 -14.52
N PRO A 275 -8.01 25.17 -14.63
CA PRO A 275 -9.29 24.78 -14.06
C PRO A 275 -9.22 24.90 -12.52
N PRO A 276 -10.36 25.19 -11.85
CA PRO A 276 -10.43 25.17 -10.40
C PRO A 276 -10.15 23.74 -9.88
N VAL A 277 -9.57 23.68 -8.69
CA VAL A 277 -9.20 22.42 -8.05
C VAL A 277 -10.07 22.18 -6.82
N GLU A 278 -10.30 20.90 -6.48
CA GLU A 278 -10.98 20.48 -5.26
C GLU A 278 -9.96 19.98 -4.25
N ALA A 279 -9.65 20.77 -3.23
CA ALA A 279 -8.69 20.44 -2.20
C ALA A 279 -8.94 21.29 -0.94
N ASP A 280 -8.24 20.98 0.14
CA ASP A 280 -8.22 21.83 1.33
C ASP A 280 -7.26 23.02 1.09
N ALA A 281 -7.85 24.19 0.80
CA ALA A 281 -7.11 25.38 0.41
C ALA A 281 -6.07 25.81 1.49
N GLU A 282 -6.42 25.71 2.79
CA GLU A 282 -5.51 26.09 3.87
C GLU A 282 -4.31 25.15 3.95
N LYS A 283 -4.53 23.85 3.82
CA LYS A 283 -3.46 22.84 3.85
C LYS A 283 -2.59 22.92 2.62
N ILE A 284 -3.16 23.14 1.43
CA ILE A 284 -2.38 23.35 0.20
C ILE A 284 -1.59 24.65 0.27
N TYR A 285 -2.15 25.71 0.82
CA TYR A 285 -1.41 26.95 1.09
C TYR A 285 -0.20 26.69 1.99
N TRP A 286 -0.39 25.94 3.07
CA TRP A 286 0.69 25.55 3.96
C TRP A 286 1.76 24.71 3.25
N VAL A 287 1.36 23.76 2.39
CA VAL A 287 2.30 22.98 1.56
C VAL A 287 3.17 23.89 0.70
N LEU A 288 2.57 24.87 0.01
CA LEU A 288 3.29 25.83 -0.80
C LEU A 288 4.27 26.65 0.05
N LEU A 289 3.86 27.13 1.21
CA LEU A 289 4.74 27.85 2.13
C LEU A 289 5.95 27.01 2.56
N GLN A 290 5.76 25.75 2.89
CA GLN A 290 6.86 24.86 3.28
C GLN A 290 7.83 24.56 2.13
N LEU A 291 7.31 24.34 0.93
CA LEU A 291 8.16 24.11 -0.25
C LEU A 291 8.93 25.38 -0.65
N LEU A 292 8.29 26.55 -0.58
CA LEU A 292 8.93 27.84 -0.86
C LEU A 292 9.97 28.20 0.20
N ASP A 293 9.69 27.97 1.49
CA ASP A 293 10.67 28.19 2.56
C ASP A 293 11.93 27.34 2.34
N ASN A 294 11.75 26.06 2.04
CA ASN A 294 12.86 25.16 1.74
C ASN A 294 13.62 25.61 0.49
N ALA A 295 12.93 25.95 -0.58
CA ALA A 295 13.56 26.41 -1.82
C ALA A 295 14.40 27.66 -1.58
N LEU A 296 13.84 28.69 -0.95
CA LEU A 296 14.55 29.94 -0.63
C LEU A 296 15.71 29.70 0.34
N LYS A 297 15.56 28.79 1.30
CA LYS A 297 16.58 28.48 2.28
C LYS A 297 17.84 27.92 1.62
N PHE A 298 17.69 27.00 0.69
CA PHE A 298 18.81 26.29 0.06
C PHE A 298 19.30 26.93 -1.24
N THR A 299 18.53 27.79 -1.87
CA THR A 299 18.98 28.52 -3.07
C THR A 299 20.03 29.57 -2.71
N PRO A 300 21.21 29.59 -3.34
CA PRO A 300 22.21 30.62 -3.11
C PRO A 300 21.74 32.00 -3.64
N SER A 301 22.45 33.06 -3.25
CA SER A 301 22.25 34.38 -3.83
C SER A 301 22.38 34.33 -5.37
N GLU A 302 21.62 35.14 -6.07
CA GLU A 302 21.47 35.18 -7.54
C GLU A 302 20.78 33.94 -8.15
N GLY A 303 20.35 33.00 -7.32
CA GLY A 303 19.58 31.85 -7.75
C GLY A 303 18.11 32.19 -8.08
N GLU A 304 17.35 31.15 -8.42
CA GLU A 304 15.96 31.29 -8.81
C GLU A 304 15.10 30.23 -8.09
N VAL A 305 13.91 30.65 -7.64
CA VAL A 305 12.84 29.79 -7.16
C VAL A 305 11.59 30.08 -7.97
N ARG A 306 10.95 29.04 -8.50
CA ARG A 306 9.78 29.17 -9.37
C ARG A 306 8.67 28.23 -8.95
N VAL A 307 7.46 28.77 -8.79
CA VAL A 307 6.22 28.01 -8.64
C VAL A 307 5.57 27.90 -10.00
N SER A 308 5.20 26.72 -10.43
CA SER A 308 4.47 26.49 -11.67
C SER A 308 3.31 25.52 -11.49
N ALA A 309 2.29 25.62 -12.35
CA ALA A 309 1.20 24.69 -12.40
C ALA A 309 0.81 24.35 -13.84
N GLU A 310 0.38 23.14 -14.08
CA GLU A 310 0.01 22.62 -15.39
C GLU A 310 -1.26 21.76 -15.27
N ALA A 311 -2.24 22.00 -16.14
CA ALA A 311 -3.44 21.16 -16.21
C ALA A 311 -3.08 19.83 -16.89
N ARG A 312 -3.24 18.72 -16.15
CA ARG A 312 -3.09 17.33 -16.64
C ARG A 312 -4.34 16.54 -16.28
N SER A 313 -5.36 16.64 -17.12
CA SER A 313 -6.65 15.98 -16.83
C SER A 313 -6.47 14.52 -16.40
N PRO A 314 -7.05 14.08 -15.27
CA PRO A 314 -8.07 14.79 -14.44
C PRO A 314 -7.49 15.65 -13.30
N HIS A 315 -6.21 15.98 -13.29
CA HIS A 315 -5.54 16.71 -12.21
C HIS A 315 -4.88 18.01 -12.70
N VAL A 316 -4.52 18.86 -11.75
CA VAL A 316 -3.58 19.97 -11.93
C VAL A 316 -2.28 19.60 -11.22
N ARG A 317 -1.18 19.55 -11.94
CA ARG A 317 0.16 19.35 -11.38
C ARG A 317 0.70 20.69 -10.90
N VAL A 318 1.10 20.77 -9.65
CA VAL A 318 1.73 21.92 -9.01
C VAL A 318 3.18 21.58 -8.73
N SER A 319 4.10 22.49 -9.02
CA SER A 319 5.53 22.28 -8.77
C SER A 319 6.24 23.51 -8.25
N VAL A 320 7.23 23.30 -7.40
CA VAL A 320 8.17 24.29 -6.89
C VAL A 320 9.57 23.86 -7.28
N ARG A 321 10.25 24.67 -8.09
CA ARG A 321 11.61 24.43 -8.56
C ARG A 321 12.57 25.42 -7.92
N ASP A 322 13.74 24.96 -7.52
CA ASP A 322 14.85 25.78 -7.06
C ASP A 322 16.13 25.51 -7.87
N THR A 323 17.07 26.45 -7.83
CA THR A 323 18.42 26.31 -8.39
C THR A 323 19.48 26.13 -7.30
N GLY A 324 19.10 25.48 -6.21
CA GLY A 324 19.96 25.18 -5.07
C GLY A 324 20.98 24.07 -5.34
N PRO A 325 21.65 23.57 -4.30
CA PRO A 325 22.70 22.54 -4.44
C PRO A 325 22.18 21.19 -4.91
N GLY A 326 20.85 20.97 -4.90
CA GLY A 326 20.24 19.71 -5.23
C GLY A 326 20.43 18.64 -4.15
N ILE A 327 19.77 17.49 -4.35
CA ILE A 327 19.68 16.41 -3.40
C ILE A 327 20.26 15.14 -4.06
N PRO A 328 21.22 14.45 -3.43
CA PRO A 328 21.70 13.17 -3.92
C PRO A 328 20.59 12.12 -3.98
N PRO A 329 20.51 11.27 -5.02
CA PRO A 329 19.44 10.27 -5.19
C PRO A 329 19.27 9.36 -3.97
N ALA A 330 20.37 8.97 -3.33
CA ALA A 330 20.33 8.13 -2.13
C ALA A 330 19.64 8.79 -0.92
N ARG A 331 19.49 10.13 -0.92
CA ARG A 331 18.89 10.90 0.18
C ARG A 331 17.44 11.33 -0.09
N ILE A 332 16.91 11.16 -1.31
CA ILE A 332 15.56 11.62 -1.69
C ILE A 332 14.48 10.97 -0.80
N ARG A 333 14.62 9.71 -0.44
CA ARG A 333 13.64 9.07 0.47
C ARG A 333 13.75 9.61 1.89
N ALA A 334 14.95 9.91 2.33
CA ALA A 334 15.27 10.32 3.69
C ALA A 334 14.82 11.74 4.04
N ILE A 335 14.68 12.64 3.03
CA ILE A 335 14.23 14.03 3.28
C ILE A 335 12.78 14.11 3.79
N PHE A 336 11.98 13.07 3.60
CA PHE A 336 10.61 12.96 4.08
C PHE A 336 10.49 12.26 5.44
N GLU A 337 11.60 11.75 6.01
CA GLU A 337 11.62 11.18 7.35
C GLU A 337 11.56 12.31 8.39
N PRO A 338 10.67 12.21 9.40
CA PRO A 338 10.57 13.22 10.44
C PRO A 338 11.89 13.44 11.18
N PHE A 339 12.19 14.69 11.53
CA PHE A 339 13.41 15.11 12.25
C PHE A 339 14.73 14.87 11.50
N ARG A 340 14.68 14.45 10.26
CA ARG A 340 15.89 14.23 9.46
C ARG A 340 16.29 15.49 8.72
N GLN A 341 17.55 15.83 8.82
CA GLN A 341 18.17 16.95 8.10
C GLN A 341 19.34 16.39 7.29
N ILE A 342 19.53 16.95 6.10
CA ILE A 342 20.75 16.69 5.34
C ILE A 342 21.83 17.58 5.97
N GLU A 343 22.92 16.98 6.45
CA GLU A 343 24.05 17.71 6.97
C GLU A 343 24.53 18.73 5.92
N PRO A 344 24.55 20.03 6.25
CA PRO A 344 25.07 21.03 5.33
C PRO A 344 26.58 20.84 5.15
N ALA A 345 27.12 21.42 4.10
CA ALA A 345 28.57 21.52 3.94
C ALA A 345 29.22 22.22 5.16
N PRO A 346 30.46 21.87 5.54
CA PRO A 346 31.14 22.47 6.69
C PRO A 346 31.09 24.00 6.65
N GLY A 347 30.54 24.61 7.70
CA GLY A 347 30.38 26.06 7.80
C GLY A 347 29.00 26.64 7.47
N GLN A 348 28.04 25.86 7.01
CA GLN A 348 26.68 26.32 6.81
C GLN A 348 25.75 25.81 7.92
N LEU A 349 25.30 26.75 8.77
CA LEU A 349 24.22 26.52 9.74
C LEU A 349 22.87 26.51 8.98
N VAL A 350 22.42 25.36 8.55
CA VAL A 350 21.10 25.25 7.92
C VAL A 350 20.05 24.95 8.99
N ALA A 351 19.36 26.01 9.43
CA ALA A 351 18.28 25.91 10.40
C ALA A 351 17.04 25.23 9.77
N GLY A 352 16.54 24.13 10.34
CA GLY A 352 15.31 23.46 9.93
C GLY A 352 14.79 22.57 11.07
N THR A 353 13.51 22.18 11.05
CA THR A 353 12.94 21.27 12.01
C THR A 353 13.08 19.80 11.56
N GLY A 354 13.27 19.58 10.26
CA GLY A 354 13.16 18.27 9.64
C GLY A 354 11.73 17.72 9.61
N LEU A 355 10.71 18.52 9.93
CA LEU A 355 9.29 18.12 9.95
C LEU A 355 8.51 18.62 8.73
N GLY A 356 8.94 19.71 8.09
CA GLY A 356 8.20 20.37 7.01
C GLY A 356 7.90 19.43 5.84
N LEU A 357 8.93 18.80 5.27
CA LEU A 357 8.73 17.87 4.14
C LEU A 357 7.97 16.60 4.53
N ALA A 358 8.15 16.10 5.75
CA ALA A 358 7.39 14.96 6.25
C ALA A 358 5.88 15.28 6.31
N LEU A 359 5.53 16.48 6.73
CA LEU A 359 4.15 16.94 6.79
C LEU A 359 3.60 17.28 5.40
N VAL A 360 4.41 17.90 4.51
CA VAL A 360 4.06 18.08 3.08
C VAL A 360 3.63 16.76 2.47
N LYS A 361 4.45 15.71 2.62
CA LYS A 361 4.12 14.39 2.10
C LYS A 361 2.78 13.87 2.63
N ARG A 362 2.54 13.97 3.93
CA ARG A 362 1.29 13.52 4.56
C ARG A 362 0.06 14.29 4.08
N ILE A 363 0.16 15.62 3.94
CA ILE A 363 -0.93 16.45 3.44
C ILE A 363 -1.25 16.06 2.00
N VAL A 364 -0.25 15.93 1.16
CA VAL A 364 -0.40 15.52 -0.25
C VAL A 364 -1.00 14.12 -0.36
N GLU A 365 -0.53 13.16 0.43
CA GLU A 365 -1.08 11.80 0.49
C GLU A 365 -2.54 11.79 0.98
N ALA A 366 -2.91 12.63 1.93
CA ALA A 366 -4.29 12.77 2.40
C ALA A 366 -5.24 13.34 1.32
N HIS A 367 -4.71 14.10 0.35
CA HIS A 367 -5.45 14.54 -0.84
C HIS A 367 -5.46 13.49 -1.98
N GLY A 368 -5.02 12.24 -1.71
CA GLY A 368 -4.99 11.16 -2.70
C GLY A 368 -3.86 11.28 -3.74
N SER A 369 -2.90 12.18 -3.52
CA SER A 369 -1.78 12.46 -4.43
C SER A 369 -0.44 11.93 -3.88
N LYS A 370 0.62 12.07 -4.67
CA LYS A 370 1.99 11.72 -4.26
C LYS A 370 2.90 12.93 -4.44
N THR A 371 3.84 13.08 -3.52
CA THR A 371 4.90 14.08 -3.67
C THR A 371 6.00 13.49 -4.55
N GLU A 372 6.25 14.11 -5.70
CA GLU A 372 7.33 13.79 -6.62
C GLU A 372 8.53 14.71 -6.36
N VAL A 373 9.74 14.17 -6.50
CA VAL A 373 10.99 14.91 -6.35
C VAL A 373 11.93 14.57 -7.49
N GLU A 374 12.32 15.59 -8.24
CA GLU A 374 13.37 15.51 -9.23
C GLU A 374 14.53 16.37 -8.76
N SER A 375 15.67 15.78 -8.46
CA SER A 375 16.83 16.52 -7.97
C SER A 375 18.13 15.77 -8.27
N ALA A 376 19.16 16.55 -8.54
CA ALA A 376 20.52 16.04 -8.69
C ALA A 376 21.52 17.07 -8.12
N PRO A 377 22.64 16.63 -7.56
CA PRO A 377 23.68 17.53 -7.07
C PRO A 377 24.08 18.60 -8.11
N GLY A 378 24.06 19.86 -7.72
CA GLY A 378 24.40 21.01 -8.58
C GLY A 378 23.32 21.41 -9.60
N ARG A 379 22.15 20.76 -9.64
CA ARG A 379 21.07 21.06 -10.59
C ARG A 379 19.78 21.57 -9.94
N GLY A 380 19.82 21.84 -8.63
CA GLY A 380 18.63 22.22 -7.88
C GLY A 380 17.67 21.08 -7.65
N SER A 381 16.44 21.42 -7.20
CA SER A 381 15.38 20.46 -6.92
C SER A 381 14.04 20.93 -7.49
N LEU A 382 13.22 19.97 -7.87
CA LEU A 382 11.80 20.16 -8.20
C LEU A 382 10.98 19.29 -7.27
N PHE A 383 10.05 19.90 -6.56
CA PHE A 383 9.02 19.21 -5.80
C PHE A 383 7.69 19.40 -6.50
N ALA A 384 6.96 18.31 -6.75
CA ALA A 384 5.67 18.38 -7.44
C ALA A 384 4.63 17.48 -6.77
N PHE A 385 3.36 17.85 -6.93
CA PHE A 385 2.20 17.08 -6.51
C PHE A 385 1.00 17.40 -7.41
N GLU A 386 -0.04 16.58 -7.34
CA GLU A 386 -1.24 16.72 -8.17
C GLU A 386 -2.47 17.00 -7.30
N LEU A 387 -3.37 17.86 -7.81
CA LEU A 387 -4.66 18.15 -7.19
C LEU A 387 -5.77 17.82 -8.16
N PRO A 388 -6.88 17.21 -7.73
CA PRO A 388 -8.00 16.91 -8.60
C PRO A 388 -8.64 18.19 -9.14
N ILE A 389 -9.00 18.17 -10.41
CA ILE A 389 -9.80 19.23 -11.03
C ILE A 389 -11.22 19.11 -10.48
N ALA A 390 -11.81 20.24 -10.06
CA ALA A 390 -13.18 20.28 -9.58
C ALA A 390 -14.17 19.81 -10.67
N SER A 391 -15.12 18.98 -10.27
CA SER A 391 -16.17 18.51 -11.18
C SER A 391 -17.07 19.66 -11.62
N PRO A 392 -17.60 19.67 -12.85
CA PRO A 392 -18.52 20.72 -13.33
C PRO A 392 -19.72 20.97 -12.40
N ASP A 393 -20.23 19.94 -11.76
CA ASP A 393 -21.36 20.00 -10.84
C ASP A 393 -21.05 20.71 -9.50
N GLN A 394 -19.78 20.97 -9.21
CA GLN A 394 -19.31 21.62 -7.98
C GLN A 394 -18.95 23.11 -8.20
N ILE A 395 -18.97 23.57 -9.45
CA ILE A 395 -18.61 24.94 -9.85
C ILE A 395 -19.86 25.84 -9.98
N ALA A 396 -21.07 25.25 -9.89
CA ALA A 396 -22.36 25.93 -10.07
C ALA A 396 -22.81 26.61 -8.72
#